data_deca6e8de32d22ebd4ce3a7fbdd03eb9
#
_entry.id   deca6e8de32d22ebd4ce3a7fbdd03eb9
#
_cell.length_a   1.000
_cell.length_b   1.000
_cell.length_c   1.000
_cell.angle_alpha   90.00
_cell.angle_beta   90.00
_cell.angle_gamma   90.00
#
_symmetry.space_group_name_H-M   'P 1'
#
loop_
_entity.id
_entity.type
_entity.pdbx_description
1 polymer ?
#
loop_
_entity_poly.entity_id
_entity_poly.type
_entity_poly.pdbx_seq_one_letter_code
_entity_poly.pdbx_strand_id
1 'polypeptide(L)'
;MIQQNINTIVGSLPQHVRLVAVSKYHPIEKIREAYAAGQRLFGESRANELREKAMLMPSDTEWHFIGHLQKNKVKTVVPIVSMIHSIDSLALMMEIERQTAKFVDERVVRGLSPRIKVLLQLHVAKEETKFGFTIGELRGMLDGGLWREFKHVEMAGLMCMATHTDDREEIRREFQFAKTCFDEIRQEYFSVDGNFRECSWGMTDDYPIALDCGSTMVRVGSGIFGQREY
;
A
#
# COMPACT_ATOMS: atom_id res chain seq x y z
N MET A 1 14.69 17.77 -11.56
CA MET A 1 13.54 17.11 -12.24
C MET A 1 12.64 16.38 -11.21
N ILE A 2 13.14 15.48 -10.38
CA ILE A 2 12.36 14.73 -9.37
C ILE A 2 11.64 15.67 -8.39
N GLN A 3 12.31 16.68 -7.85
CA GLN A 3 11.69 17.69 -6.98
C GLN A 3 10.50 18.39 -7.63
N GLN A 4 10.63 18.81 -8.90
CA GLN A 4 9.56 19.50 -9.62
C GLN A 4 8.36 18.55 -9.84
N ASN A 5 8.61 17.28 -10.19
CA ASN A 5 7.58 16.28 -10.37
C ASN A 5 6.81 16.05 -9.05
N ILE A 6 7.53 15.89 -7.92
CA ILE A 6 6.90 15.73 -6.60
C ILE A 6 6.03 16.94 -6.27
N ASN A 7 6.55 18.16 -6.43
CA ASN A 7 5.81 19.39 -6.16
C ASN A 7 4.53 19.49 -7.00
N THR A 8 4.61 19.13 -8.29
CA THR A 8 3.45 19.13 -9.18
C THR A 8 2.40 18.12 -8.71
N ILE A 9 2.82 16.88 -8.39
CA ILE A 9 1.89 15.84 -7.94
C ILE A 9 1.28 16.24 -6.59
N VAL A 10 2.10 16.58 -5.59
CA VAL A 10 1.61 16.99 -4.26
C VAL A 10 0.69 18.19 -4.35
N GLY A 11 1.01 19.17 -5.19
CA GLY A 11 0.15 20.34 -5.42
C GLY A 11 -1.22 20.01 -6.05
N SER A 12 -1.35 18.86 -6.70
CA SER A 12 -2.61 18.37 -7.27
C SER A 12 -3.42 17.48 -6.31
N LEU A 13 -2.82 17.03 -5.20
CA LEU A 13 -3.49 16.15 -4.24
C LEU A 13 -4.30 16.96 -3.21
N PRO A 14 -5.52 16.50 -2.88
CA PRO A 14 -6.23 16.98 -1.69
C PRO A 14 -5.39 16.76 -0.43
N GLN A 15 -5.50 17.65 0.55
CA GLN A 15 -4.67 17.65 1.77
C GLN A 15 -4.70 16.33 2.56
N HIS A 16 -5.80 15.57 2.47
CA HIS A 16 -5.97 14.30 3.18
C HIS A 16 -5.39 13.11 2.41
N VAL A 17 -4.92 13.29 1.17
CA VAL A 17 -4.40 12.21 0.32
C VAL A 17 -2.88 12.13 0.46
N ARG A 18 -2.38 10.94 0.71
CA ARG A 18 -0.95 10.68 0.85
C ARG A 18 -0.33 10.20 -0.46
N LEU A 19 0.85 10.73 -0.77
CA LEU A 19 1.66 10.27 -1.90
C LEU A 19 2.63 9.18 -1.44
N VAL A 20 2.51 7.98 -1.99
CA VAL A 20 3.52 6.93 -1.91
C VAL A 20 4.41 7.04 -3.15
N ALA A 21 5.66 7.48 -2.97
CA ALA A 21 6.65 7.52 -4.04
C ALA A 21 7.17 6.09 -4.32
N VAL A 22 6.78 5.52 -5.47
CA VAL A 22 7.12 4.14 -5.82
C VAL A 22 8.54 4.08 -6.35
N SER A 23 9.47 3.67 -5.50
CA SER A 23 10.92 3.71 -5.71
C SER A 23 11.53 2.40 -6.24
N LYS A 24 10.69 1.37 -6.48
CA LYS A 24 11.17 0.09 -7.01
C LYS A 24 11.95 0.25 -8.32
N TYR A 25 13.06 -0.48 -8.43
CA TYR A 25 13.99 -0.46 -9.58
C TYR A 25 14.80 0.83 -9.76
N HIS A 26 14.60 1.85 -8.94
CA HIS A 26 15.37 3.07 -9.02
C HIS A 26 16.58 3.02 -8.08
N PRO A 27 17.73 3.59 -8.49
CA PRO A 27 18.93 3.65 -7.67
C PRO A 27 18.74 4.57 -6.48
N ILE A 28 19.55 4.37 -5.45
CA ILE A 28 19.42 5.08 -4.16
C ILE A 28 19.59 6.60 -4.30
N GLU A 29 20.36 7.06 -5.28
CA GLU A 29 20.60 8.48 -5.56
C GLU A 29 19.30 9.21 -5.90
N LYS A 30 18.45 8.60 -6.75
CA LYS A 30 17.14 9.16 -7.11
C LYS A 30 16.20 9.22 -5.90
N ILE A 31 16.28 8.23 -5.00
CA ILE A 31 15.46 8.20 -3.77
C ILE A 31 15.93 9.29 -2.80
N ARG A 32 17.25 9.51 -2.69
CA ARG A 32 17.81 10.61 -1.90
C ARG A 32 17.43 11.98 -2.46
N GLU A 33 17.37 12.14 -3.79
CA GLU A 33 16.87 13.37 -4.42
C GLU A 33 15.40 13.63 -4.06
N ALA A 34 14.55 12.58 -4.11
CA ALA A 34 13.16 12.69 -3.70
C ALA A 34 13.02 13.01 -2.19
N TYR A 35 13.86 12.39 -1.34
CA TYR A 35 13.90 12.67 0.08
C TYR A 35 14.32 14.12 0.37
N ALA A 36 15.34 14.63 -0.32
CA ALA A 36 15.78 16.02 -0.22
C ALA A 36 14.69 17.02 -0.66
N ALA A 37 13.83 16.60 -1.59
CA ALA A 37 12.63 17.35 -2.01
C ALA A 37 11.47 17.30 -0.99
N GLY A 38 11.66 16.66 0.18
CA GLY A 38 10.65 16.59 1.24
C GLY A 38 9.82 15.30 1.26
N GLN A 39 9.99 14.40 0.28
CA GLN A 39 9.27 13.12 0.29
C GLN A 39 9.78 12.22 1.43
N ARG A 40 8.87 11.63 2.19
CA ARG A 40 9.20 10.72 3.31
C ARG A 40 8.64 9.32 3.12
N LEU A 41 7.52 9.17 2.44
CA LEU A 41 6.81 7.92 2.25
C LEU A 41 7.17 7.29 0.90
N PHE A 42 7.81 6.11 0.95
CA PHE A 42 8.24 5.37 -0.24
C PHE A 42 7.60 3.99 -0.31
N GLY A 43 7.41 3.49 -1.53
CA GLY A 43 6.83 2.19 -1.79
C GLY A 43 7.77 1.25 -2.52
N GLU A 44 8.00 0.05 -1.95
CA GLU A 44 8.82 -0.99 -2.54
C GLU A 44 8.02 -2.27 -2.82
N SER A 45 8.44 -3.04 -3.82
CA SER A 45 7.77 -4.29 -4.20
C SER A 45 8.64 -5.55 -4.08
N ARG A 46 9.91 -5.40 -3.73
CA ARG A 46 10.87 -6.49 -3.54
C ARG A 46 11.51 -6.41 -2.15
N ALA A 47 11.39 -7.49 -1.37
CA ALA A 47 11.87 -7.50 0.02
C ALA A 47 13.38 -7.25 0.17
N ASN A 48 14.20 -7.75 -0.76
CA ASN A 48 15.64 -7.53 -0.72
C ASN A 48 15.99 -6.07 -1.03
N GLU A 49 15.37 -5.51 -2.09
CA GLU A 49 15.55 -4.10 -2.48
C GLU A 49 15.11 -3.15 -1.36
N LEU A 50 13.95 -3.42 -0.73
CA LEU A 50 13.49 -2.69 0.45
C LEU A 50 14.54 -2.68 1.56
N ARG A 51 15.08 -3.86 1.92
CA ARG A 51 16.05 -4.00 3.00
C ARG A 51 17.33 -3.20 2.73
N GLU A 52 17.86 -3.30 1.50
CA GLU A 52 19.08 -2.59 1.09
C GLU A 52 18.87 -1.07 1.15
N LYS A 53 17.77 -0.58 0.59
CA LYS A 53 17.44 0.86 0.58
C LYS A 53 17.17 1.41 1.97
N ALA A 54 16.44 0.67 2.81
CA ALA A 54 16.15 1.10 4.17
C ALA A 54 17.39 1.27 5.05
N MET A 55 18.48 0.53 4.77
CA MET A 55 19.77 0.72 5.47
C MET A 55 20.54 1.95 5.00
N LEU A 56 20.23 2.47 3.81
CA LEU A 56 20.96 3.58 3.17
C LEU A 56 20.22 4.92 3.27
N MET A 57 18.98 4.91 3.75
CA MET A 57 18.15 6.10 3.89
C MET A 57 18.04 6.53 5.35
N PRO A 58 17.73 7.81 5.61
CA PRO A 58 17.50 8.32 6.97
C PRO A 58 16.39 7.56 7.71
N SER A 59 16.49 7.52 9.04
CA SER A 59 15.58 6.74 9.91
C SER A 59 14.13 7.27 9.93
N ASP A 60 13.90 8.52 9.53
CA ASP A 60 12.58 9.12 9.37
C ASP A 60 11.91 8.80 8.02
N THR A 61 12.55 7.96 7.20
CA THR A 61 11.97 7.45 5.96
C THR A 61 10.89 6.42 6.27
N GLU A 62 9.66 6.70 5.85
CA GLU A 62 8.54 5.78 5.97
C GLU A 62 8.49 4.83 4.75
N TRP A 63 8.41 3.53 5.03
CA TRP A 63 8.37 2.51 4.01
C TRP A 63 7.04 1.77 3.99
N HIS A 64 6.45 1.63 2.81
CA HIS A 64 5.33 0.74 2.54
C HIS A 64 5.76 -0.40 1.60
N PHE A 65 5.26 -1.60 1.85
CA PHE A 65 5.41 -2.71 0.91
C PHE A 65 4.17 -2.81 0.03
N ILE A 66 4.34 -2.71 -1.29
CA ILE A 66 3.24 -2.58 -2.25
C ILE A 66 3.23 -3.68 -3.32
N GLY A 67 4.18 -4.62 -3.30
CA GLY A 67 4.26 -5.75 -4.21
C GLY A 67 3.62 -7.02 -3.63
N HIS A 68 3.44 -8.05 -4.46
CA HIS A 68 3.02 -9.36 -3.97
C HIS A 68 4.02 -9.91 -2.94
N LEU A 69 3.55 -10.24 -1.75
CA LEU A 69 4.39 -10.67 -0.63
C LEU A 69 4.32 -12.17 -0.42
N GLN A 70 5.40 -12.86 -0.74
CA GLN A 70 5.55 -14.28 -0.42
C GLN A 70 5.76 -14.48 1.09
N LYS A 71 5.16 -15.52 1.67
CA LYS A 71 5.24 -15.84 3.12
C LYS A 71 6.67 -15.91 3.64
N ASN A 72 7.60 -16.51 2.87
CA ASN A 72 9.01 -16.64 3.26
C ASN A 72 9.77 -15.30 3.31
N LYS A 73 9.21 -14.22 2.74
CA LYS A 73 9.78 -12.87 2.75
C LYS A 73 9.20 -11.96 3.82
N VAL A 74 8.12 -12.37 4.48
CA VAL A 74 7.45 -11.59 5.53
C VAL A 74 8.43 -11.16 6.63
N LYS A 75 9.27 -12.08 7.10
CA LYS A 75 10.31 -11.82 8.12
C LYS A 75 11.31 -10.71 7.74
N THR A 76 11.52 -10.48 6.44
CA THR A 76 12.42 -9.41 5.95
C THR A 76 11.70 -8.06 5.87
N VAL A 77 10.39 -8.07 5.60
CA VAL A 77 9.58 -6.87 5.36
C VAL A 77 9.08 -6.25 6.67
N VAL A 78 8.54 -7.07 7.56
CA VAL A 78 7.88 -6.63 8.80
C VAL A 78 8.73 -5.71 9.69
N PRO A 79 10.05 -5.91 9.88
CA PRO A 79 10.85 -5.02 10.71
C PRO A 79 11.04 -3.60 10.15
N ILE A 80 10.68 -3.39 8.87
CA ILE A 80 11.07 -2.19 8.13
C ILE A 80 9.87 -1.29 7.82
N VAL A 81 8.71 -1.90 7.45
CA VAL A 81 7.59 -1.14 6.89
C VAL A 81 6.56 -0.73 7.94
N SER A 82 5.95 0.42 7.74
CA SER A 82 4.78 0.86 8.51
C SER A 82 3.48 0.22 8.00
N MET A 83 3.43 -0.15 6.69
CA MET A 83 2.22 -0.70 6.07
C MET A 83 2.55 -1.69 4.94
N ILE A 84 1.72 -2.73 4.80
CA ILE A 84 1.72 -3.67 3.67
C ILE A 84 0.39 -3.53 2.93
N HIS A 85 0.44 -3.27 1.61
CA HIS A 85 -0.76 -3.01 0.80
C HIS A 85 -1.35 -4.25 0.11
N SER A 86 -0.64 -5.35 0.12
CA SER A 86 -0.87 -6.48 -0.79
C SER A 86 -1.30 -7.76 -0.08
N ILE A 87 -2.23 -7.64 0.87
CA ILE A 87 -2.78 -8.80 1.55
C ILE A 87 -3.83 -9.47 0.65
N ASP A 88 -3.53 -10.66 0.19
CA ASP A 88 -4.34 -11.44 -0.74
C ASP A 88 -4.87 -12.76 -0.16
N SER A 89 -4.54 -13.06 1.09
CA SER A 89 -5.00 -14.30 1.74
C SER A 89 -4.93 -14.22 3.27
N LEU A 90 -5.85 -14.92 3.93
CA LEU A 90 -5.79 -15.11 5.39
C LEU A 90 -4.48 -15.76 5.83
N ALA A 91 -3.98 -16.69 5.04
CA ALA A 91 -2.73 -17.39 5.34
C ALA A 91 -1.49 -16.49 5.29
N LEU A 92 -1.47 -15.46 4.44
CA LEU A 92 -0.43 -14.43 4.47
C LEU A 92 -0.59 -13.53 5.70
N MET A 93 -1.82 -13.14 6.04
CA MET A 93 -2.10 -12.29 7.20
C MET A 93 -1.71 -12.97 8.52
N MET A 94 -1.99 -14.28 8.66
CA MET A 94 -1.52 -15.08 9.80
C MET A 94 0.00 -15.12 9.93
N GLU A 95 0.72 -15.23 8.80
CA GLU A 95 2.18 -15.20 8.81
C GLU A 95 2.70 -13.81 9.19
N ILE A 96 2.05 -12.73 8.76
CA ILE A 96 2.40 -11.37 9.16
C ILE A 96 2.18 -11.19 10.66
N GLU A 97 1.03 -11.63 11.22
CA GLU A 97 0.76 -11.62 12.67
C GLU A 97 1.88 -12.33 13.43
N ARG A 98 2.19 -13.55 13.02
CA ARG A 98 3.23 -14.38 13.65
C ARG A 98 4.63 -13.74 13.59
N GLN A 99 5.00 -13.12 12.48
CA GLN A 99 6.30 -12.47 12.34
C GLN A 99 6.33 -11.14 13.09
N THR A 100 5.27 -10.31 13.01
CA THR A 100 5.21 -9.04 13.73
C THR A 100 5.38 -9.25 15.23
N ALA A 101 4.74 -10.29 15.80
CA ALA A 101 4.92 -10.66 17.21
C ALA A 101 6.38 -10.90 17.61
N LYS A 102 7.21 -11.42 16.68
CA LYS A 102 8.64 -11.69 16.93
C LYS A 102 9.51 -10.42 16.82
N PHE A 103 9.08 -9.45 16.05
CA PHE A 103 9.85 -8.23 15.75
C PHE A 103 9.31 -6.98 16.43
N VAL A 104 8.44 -7.12 17.44
CA VAL A 104 7.84 -5.97 18.16
C VAL A 104 8.92 -5.02 18.67
N ASP A 105 9.92 -5.54 19.39
CA ASP A 105 10.97 -4.71 19.99
C ASP A 105 11.82 -4.01 18.92
N GLU A 106 12.19 -4.72 17.85
CA GLU A 106 12.94 -4.12 16.73
C GLU A 106 12.15 -3.01 16.05
N ARG A 107 10.83 -3.22 15.85
CA ARG A 107 9.95 -2.19 15.28
C ARG A 107 9.88 -0.95 16.15
N VAL A 108 9.71 -1.12 17.46
CA VAL A 108 9.66 -0.01 18.43
C VAL A 108 10.99 0.76 18.46
N VAL A 109 12.12 0.07 18.45
CA VAL A 109 13.46 0.71 18.38
C VAL A 109 13.63 1.54 17.11
N ARG A 110 13.02 1.12 15.99
CA ARG A 110 12.99 1.88 14.73
C ARG A 110 11.95 3.00 14.68
N GLY A 111 11.21 3.25 15.76
CA GLY A 111 10.12 4.23 15.80
C GLY A 111 8.84 3.79 15.09
N LEU A 112 8.71 2.51 14.76
CA LEU A 112 7.51 1.94 14.17
C LEU A 112 6.51 1.49 15.25
N SER A 113 5.22 1.47 14.90
CA SER A 113 4.19 0.87 15.75
C SER A 113 4.48 -0.61 16.05
N PRO A 114 4.22 -1.13 17.27
CA PRO A 114 4.25 -2.56 17.56
C PRO A 114 3.26 -3.37 16.71
N ARG A 115 2.22 -2.72 16.19
CA ARG A 115 1.27 -3.28 15.23
C ARG A 115 1.62 -2.81 13.81
N ILE A 116 1.50 -3.72 12.85
CA ILE A 116 1.69 -3.39 11.43
C ILE A 116 0.35 -3.13 10.76
N LYS A 117 0.25 -2.04 10.01
CA LYS A 117 -0.93 -1.77 9.20
C LYS A 117 -0.93 -2.60 7.93
N VAL A 118 -2.10 -3.11 7.58
CA VAL A 118 -2.28 -3.87 6.34
C VAL A 118 -3.50 -3.36 5.57
N LEU A 119 -3.40 -3.40 4.23
CA LEU A 119 -4.52 -3.20 3.34
C LEU A 119 -4.85 -4.54 2.67
N LEU A 120 -6.14 -4.87 2.64
CA LEU A 120 -6.65 -6.04 1.95
C LEU A 120 -6.69 -5.71 0.45
N GLN A 121 -6.01 -6.50 -0.35
CA GLN A 121 -5.97 -6.28 -1.80
C GLN A 121 -7.22 -6.85 -2.44
N LEU A 122 -8.05 -5.97 -2.99
CA LEU A 122 -9.26 -6.32 -3.73
C LEU A 122 -8.92 -6.49 -5.22
N HIS A 123 -9.33 -7.60 -5.80
CA HIS A 123 -9.24 -7.84 -7.24
C HIS A 123 -10.44 -7.19 -7.94
N VAL A 124 -10.20 -6.11 -8.66
CA VAL A 124 -11.22 -5.36 -9.41
C VAL A 124 -11.02 -5.41 -10.92
N ALA A 125 -9.80 -5.71 -11.36
CA ALA A 125 -9.40 -5.72 -12.75
C ALA A 125 -9.87 -6.98 -13.48
N LYS A 126 -9.97 -6.90 -14.81
CA LYS A 126 -10.37 -8.03 -15.66
C LYS A 126 -9.29 -9.08 -15.85
N GLU A 127 -8.02 -8.72 -15.61
CA GLU A 127 -6.90 -9.66 -15.81
C GLU A 127 -6.89 -10.72 -14.70
N GLU A 128 -7.14 -11.97 -15.05
CA GLU A 128 -7.15 -13.13 -14.15
C GLU A 128 -5.81 -13.37 -13.43
N THR A 129 -4.72 -12.83 -13.96
CA THR A 129 -3.36 -12.97 -13.39
C THR A 129 -3.07 -12.01 -12.24
N LYS A 130 -3.98 -11.11 -11.88
CA LYS A 130 -3.80 -10.19 -10.76
C LYS A 130 -4.12 -10.85 -9.43
N PHE A 131 -3.27 -10.60 -8.45
CA PHE A 131 -3.46 -11.02 -7.07
C PHE A 131 -4.57 -10.21 -6.40
N GLY A 132 -5.13 -10.74 -5.33
CA GLY A 132 -6.15 -10.08 -4.51
C GLY A 132 -7.34 -10.99 -4.25
N PHE A 133 -8.12 -10.62 -3.26
CA PHE A 133 -9.41 -11.27 -2.97
C PHE A 133 -10.47 -10.84 -3.98
N THR A 134 -11.30 -11.74 -4.43
CA THR A 134 -12.63 -11.37 -4.88
C THR A 134 -13.45 -10.83 -3.71
N ILE A 135 -14.51 -10.07 -3.96
CA ILE A 135 -15.35 -9.54 -2.86
C ILE A 135 -15.99 -10.66 -2.03
N GLY A 136 -16.33 -11.79 -2.67
CA GLY A 136 -16.89 -12.96 -1.97
C GLY A 136 -15.87 -13.63 -1.05
N GLU A 137 -14.63 -13.84 -1.51
CA GLU A 137 -13.54 -14.38 -0.69
C GLU A 137 -13.20 -13.45 0.49
N LEU A 138 -13.18 -12.12 0.23
CA LEU A 138 -12.91 -11.14 1.26
C LEU A 138 -13.99 -11.16 2.36
N ARG A 139 -15.26 -11.17 1.98
CA ARG A 139 -16.39 -11.29 2.93
C ARG A 139 -16.32 -12.60 3.69
N GLY A 140 -16.12 -13.74 3.01
CA GLY A 140 -15.99 -15.04 3.67
C GLY A 140 -14.84 -15.09 4.69
N MET A 141 -13.71 -14.44 4.40
CA MET A 141 -12.59 -14.30 5.33
C MET A 141 -12.97 -13.44 6.54
N LEU A 142 -13.67 -12.34 6.33
CA LEU A 142 -14.11 -11.43 7.41
C LEU A 142 -15.18 -12.08 8.29
N ASP A 143 -16.15 -12.80 7.70
CA ASP A 143 -17.19 -13.55 8.42
C ASP A 143 -16.62 -14.65 9.30
N GLY A 144 -15.53 -15.30 8.86
CA GLY A 144 -14.81 -16.29 9.64
C GLY A 144 -14.23 -15.78 10.96
N GLY A 145 -14.08 -14.48 11.11
CA GLY A 145 -13.81 -13.78 12.37
C GLY A 145 -12.41 -13.96 12.96
N LEU A 146 -11.56 -14.87 12.44
CA LEU A 146 -10.22 -15.15 12.98
C LEU A 146 -9.31 -13.92 13.07
N TRP A 147 -9.47 -12.98 12.16
CA TRP A 147 -8.71 -11.73 12.15
C TRP A 147 -8.92 -10.86 13.41
N ARG A 148 -10.03 -11.04 14.13
CA ARG A 148 -10.31 -10.31 15.39
C ARG A 148 -9.38 -10.74 16.54
N GLU A 149 -8.74 -11.90 16.41
CA GLU A 149 -7.77 -12.42 17.38
C GLU A 149 -6.36 -11.84 17.19
N PHE A 150 -6.09 -11.16 16.05
CA PHE A 150 -4.78 -10.59 15.74
C PHE A 150 -4.45 -9.43 16.67
N LYS A 151 -3.27 -9.49 17.27
CA LYS A 151 -2.78 -8.48 18.23
C LYS A 151 -1.77 -7.53 17.60
N HIS A 152 -1.09 -7.97 16.55
CA HIS A 152 0.03 -7.27 15.93
C HIS A 152 -0.25 -6.81 14.50
N VAL A 153 -1.38 -7.21 13.93
CA VAL A 153 -1.88 -6.73 12.63
C VAL A 153 -3.05 -5.76 12.87
N GLU A 154 -3.06 -4.67 12.13
CA GLU A 154 -4.15 -3.70 12.08
C GLU A 154 -4.65 -3.57 10.65
N MET A 155 -5.90 -3.95 10.39
CA MET A 155 -6.52 -3.74 9.09
C MET A 155 -6.88 -2.27 8.92
N ALA A 156 -6.20 -1.59 7.99
CA ALA A 156 -6.32 -0.15 7.81
C ALA A 156 -7.21 0.24 6.61
N GLY A 157 -7.58 -0.71 5.76
CA GLY A 157 -8.42 -0.42 4.59
C GLY A 157 -8.20 -1.40 3.43
N LEU A 158 -8.50 -0.92 2.23
CA LEU A 158 -8.36 -1.68 0.99
C LEU A 158 -7.30 -1.11 0.06
N MET A 159 -6.75 -1.98 -0.76
CA MET A 159 -5.92 -1.61 -1.92
C MET A 159 -6.48 -2.26 -3.17
N CYS A 160 -6.46 -1.56 -4.31
CA CYS A 160 -6.69 -2.16 -5.62
C CYS A 160 -5.83 -1.54 -6.72
N MET A 161 -5.83 -2.19 -7.86
CA MET A 161 -5.23 -1.71 -9.10
C MET A 161 -6.26 -1.95 -10.21
N ALA A 162 -6.59 -0.88 -10.94
CA ALA A 162 -7.48 -0.98 -12.09
C ALA A 162 -6.83 -1.74 -13.26
N THR A 163 -7.66 -2.14 -14.21
CA THR A 163 -7.23 -2.69 -15.50
C THR A 163 -6.29 -1.72 -16.20
N HIS A 164 -5.23 -2.26 -16.82
CA HIS A 164 -4.33 -1.45 -17.61
C HIS A 164 -4.94 -1.19 -19.00
N THR A 165 -5.61 -0.05 -19.13
CA THR A 165 -6.35 0.35 -20.33
C THR A 165 -6.36 1.87 -20.49
N ASP A 166 -6.59 2.35 -21.71
CA ASP A 166 -6.84 3.77 -22.00
C ASP A 166 -8.32 4.15 -21.80
N ASP A 167 -9.23 3.18 -21.56
CA ASP A 167 -10.65 3.44 -21.27
C ASP A 167 -10.82 4.01 -19.85
N ARG A 168 -10.88 5.33 -19.77
CA ARG A 168 -11.03 6.07 -18.50
C ARG A 168 -12.33 5.73 -17.77
N GLU A 169 -13.39 5.41 -18.49
CA GLU A 169 -14.68 5.03 -17.89
C GLU A 169 -14.63 3.62 -17.29
N GLU A 170 -13.88 2.71 -17.88
CA GLU A 170 -13.61 1.40 -17.30
C GLU A 170 -12.84 1.54 -15.97
N ILE A 171 -11.74 2.30 -15.98
CA ILE A 171 -10.96 2.59 -14.78
C ILE A 171 -11.84 3.23 -13.68
N ARG A 172 -12.70 4.19 -14.04
CA ARG A 172 -13.62 4.85 -13.12
C ARG A 172 -14.60 3.85 -12.50
N ARG A 173 -15.21 2.98 -13.29
CA ARG A 173 -16.13 1.95 -12.80
C ARG A 173 -15.47 1.00 -11.80
N GLU A 174 -14.23 0.59 -12.06
CA GLU A 174 -13.48 -0.29 -11.17
C GLU A 174 -13.13 0.38 -9.85
N PHE A 175 -12.69 1.64 -9.86
CA PHE A 175 -12.44 2.39 -8.62
C PHE A 175 -13.72 2.70 -7.84
N GLN A 176 -14.83 3.00 -8.52
CA GLN A 176 -16.13 3.18 -7.87
C GLN A 176 -16.61 1.88 -7.22
N PHE A 177 -16.43 0.74 -7.88
CA PHE A 177 -16.70 -0.57 -7.31
C PHE A 177 -15.85 -0.83 -6.06
N ALA A 178 -14.53 -0.56 -6.12
CA ALA A 178 -13.66 -0.67 -4.96
C ALA A 178 -14.11 0.21 -3.80
N LYS A 179 -14.55 1.44 -4.09
CA LYS A 179 -15.07 2.37 -3.07
C LYS A 179 -16.36 1.87 -2.44
N THR A 180 -17.29 1.35 -3.24
CA THR A 180 -18.52 0.73 -2.73
C THR A 180 -18.19 -0.43 -1.81
N CYS A 181 -17.32 -1.34 -2.22
CA CYS A 181 -16.87 -2.46 -1.39
C CYS A 181 -16.22 -1.96 -0.08
N PHE A 182 -15.40 -0.92 -0.15
CA PHE A 182 -14.79 -0.33 1.05
C PHE A 182 -15.83 0.19 2.03
N ASP A 183 -16.81 0.96 1.55
CA ASP A 183 -17.85 1.56 2.40
C ASP A 183 -18.71 0.48 3.08
N GLU A 184 -19.13 -0.54 2.32
CA GLU A 184 -19.89 -1.67 2.84
C GLU A 184 -19.10 -2.45 3.90
N ILE A 185 -17.83 -2.82 3.61
CA ILE A 185 -16.96 -3.54 4.54
C ILE A 185 -16.72 -2.72 5.80
N ARG A 186 -16.45 -1.42 5.65
CA ARG A 186 -16.25 -0.53 6.78
C ARG A 186 -17.48 -0.46 7.68
N GLN A 187 -18.67 -0.33 7.09
CA GLN A 187 -19.91 -0.27 7.82
C GLN A 187 -20.22 -1.59 8.54
N GLU A 188 -19.99 -2.73 7.89
CA GLU A 188 -20.38 -4.04 8.38
C GLU A 188 -19.41 -4.59 9.44
N TYR A 189 -18.09 -4.45 9.21
CA TYR A 189 -17.06 -5.09 10.07
C TYR A 189 -16.27 -4.13 10.93
N PHE A 190 -16.19 -2.84 10.57
CA PHE A 190 -15.29 -1.85 11.19
C PHE A 190 -16.02 -0.56 11.61
N SER A 191 -17.32 -0.58 11.82
CA SER A 191 -18.12 0.63 12.13
C SER A 191 -17.70 1.34 13.43
N VAL A 192 -17.13 0.60 14.40
CA VAL A 192 -16.59 1.14 15.65
C VAL A 192 -15.08 1.31 15.65
N ASP A 193 -14.39 0.81 14.62
CA ASP A 193 -12.94 0.92 14.47
C ASP A 193 -12.59 2.05 13.49
N GLY A 194 -12.16 3.18 14.04
CA GLY A 194 -11.72 4.34 13.24
C GLY A 194 -10.46 4.11 12.41
N ASN A 195 -9.79 2.95 12.52
CA ASN A 195 -8.54 2.64 11.83
C ASN A 195 -8.75 2.17 10.39
N PHE A 196 -9.91 1.54 10.07
CA PHE A 196 -10.23 1.11 8.71
C PHE A 196 -10.70 2.30 7.85
N ARG A 197 -9.75 3.04 7.29
CA ARG A 197 -10.00 4.31 6.58
C ARG A 197 -9.20 4.53 5.31
N GLU A 198 -8.23 3.66 5.01
CA GLU A 198 -7.32 3.84 3.90
C GLU A 198 -7.86 3.21 2.62
N CYS A 199 -7.87 4.02 1.56
CA CYS A 199 -8.22 3.65 0.20
C CYS A 199 -6.99 3.84 -0.67
N SER A 200 -6.20 2.77 -0.90
CA SER A 200 -4.98 2.84 -1.70
C SER A 200 -5.24 2.41 -3.13
N TRP A 201 -5.57 3.35 -3.99
CA TRP A 201 -5.70 3.16 -5.43
C TRP A 201 -5.26 4.39 -6.21
N GLY A 202 -4.99 4.21 -7.50
CA GLY A 202 -4.40 5.21 -8.37
C GLY A 202 -2.88 5.13 -8.44
N MET A 203 -2.40 5.13 -9.68
CA MET A 203 -1.00 5.13 -10.07
C MET A 203 -0.72 6.33 -10.99
N THR A 204 0.47 6.39 -11.61
CA THR A 204 0.90 7.53 -12.43
C THR A 204 -0.15 7.99 -13.44
N ASP A 205 -0.81 7.05 -14.14
CA ASP A 205 -1.65 7.38 -15.28
C ASP A 205 -3.13 7.56 -14.92
N ASP A 206 -3.55 7.00 -13.76
CA ASP A 206 -4.95 6.92 -13.36
C ASP A 206 -5.28 7.57 -11.99
N TYR A 207 -4.26 8.08 -11.25
CA TYR A 207 -4.52 8.68 -9.94
C TYR A 207 -5.52 9.84 -9.94
N PRO A 208 -5.66 10.67 -10.98
CA PRO A 208 -6.70 11.71 -10.99
C PRO A 208 -8.11 11.12 -10.94
N ILE A 209 -8.35 9.98 -11.64
CA ILE A 209 -9.64 9.27 -11.59
C ILE A 209 -9.84 8.65 -10.21
N ALA A 210 -8.76 8.09 -9.64
CA ALA A 210 -8.79 7.50 -8.31
C ALA A 210 -9.15 8.51 -7.22
N LEU A 211 -8.67 9.76 -7.32
CA LEU A 211 -9.03 10.85 -6.42
C LEU A 211 -10.54 11.14 -6.46
N ASP A 212 -11.12 11.23 -7.65
CA ASP A 212 -12.57 11.41 -7.83
C ASP A 212 -13.37 10.26 -7.20
N CYS A 213 -12.76 9.07 -7.09
CA CYS A 213 -13.35 7.87 -6.50
C CYS A 213 -12.93 7.64 -5.04
N GLY A 214 -12.48 8.66 -4.32
CA GLY A 214 -12.25 8.63 -2.88
C GLY A 214 -10.95 7.94 -2.44
N SER A 215 -9.92 7.92 -3.28
CA SER A 215 -8.58 7.47 -2.87
C SER A 215 -8.03 8.35 -1.74
N THR A 216 -7.48 7.73 -0.69
CA THR A 216 -6.75 8.40 0.39
C THR A 216 -5.23 8.27 0.22
N MET A 217 -4.79 7.43 -0.71
CA MET A 217 -3.38 7.12 -0.93
C MET A 217 -3.12 6.75 -2.39
N VAL A 218 -2.30 7.53 -3.08
CA VAL A 218 -1.90 7.28 -4.47
C VAL A 218 -0.45 6.79 -4.54
N ARG A 219 -0.14 5.91 -5.49
CA ARG A 219 1.16 5.28 -5.64
C ARG A 219 1.79 5.66 -6.97
N VAL A 220 2.67 6.66 -6.96
CA VAL A 220 3.25 7.22 -8.19
C VAL A 220 4.73 6.86 -8.30
N GLY A 221 5.11 6.28 -9.44
CA GLY A 221 6.48 5.88 -9.75
C GLY A 221 7.07 6.67 -10.92
N SER A 222 6.71 6.30 -12.16
CA SER A 222 7.24 6.93 -13.38
C SER A 222 6.96 8.44 -13.45
N GLY A 223 5.86 8.90 -12.89
CA GLY A 223 5.55 10.33 -12.78
C GLY A 223 6.53 11.11 -11.89
N ILE A 224 7.22 10.45 -10.96
CA ILE A 224 8.24 11.06 -10.10
C ILE A 224 9.65 10.82 -10.66
N PHE A 225 10.01 9.56 -10.90
CA PHE A 225 11.38 9.13 -11.15
C PHE A 225 11.73 9.01 -12.63
N GLY A 226 10.75 9.15 -13.51
CA GLY A 226 10.88 8.89 -14.95
C GLY A 226 10.70 7.42 -15.32
N GLN A 227 10.87 7.11 -16.60
CA GLN A 227 10.84 5.74 -17.12
C GLN A 227 11.97 4.92 -16.51
N ARG A 228 11.75 3.60 -16.39
CA ARG A 228 12.75 2.67 -15.85
C ARG A 228 13.88 2.49 -16.86
N GLU A 229 15.10 2.60 -16.39
CA GLU A 229 16.29 2.18 -17.11
C GLU A 229 16.56 0.72 -16.72
N TYR A 230 16.42 -0.24 -17.66
CA TYR A 230 16.69 -1.67 -17.45
C TYR A 230 18.15 -1.99 -17.74
#